data_70131a67cbfc0debfcb183c41b349111
#
_entry.id   70131a67cbfc0debfcb183c41b349111
#
_cell.length_a   1.000
_cell.length_b   1.000
_cell.length_c   1.000
_cell.angle_alpha   90.00
_cell.angle_beta   90.00
_cell.angle_gamma   90.00
#
_symmetry.space_group_name_H-M   'P 1'
#
loop_
_entity.id
_entity.type
_entity.pdbx_description
1 polymer ?
#
loop_
_entity_poly.entity_id
_entity_poly.type
_entity_poly.pdbx_seq_one_letter_code
_entity_poly.pdbx_strand_id
1 'polypeptide(L)'
;EALNCAIPQDLNWVLNSLGDVFIVWIGLFLVKKIFNKTIDQFKKWNWSVFLVLLVWFVAQNIYVEVFIYHLQLGSSGDLSWGPLMPFGSYFNPTLFEISGRPVTFQSQLTWVLMTPIIYFLTLYFNNKNTNSNV
;
A
#
# COMPACT_ATOMS: atom_id res chain seq x y z
N GLU A 1 -18.83 -13.76 10.55
CA GLU A 1 -18.76 -13.87 9.08
C GLU A 1 -17.89 -12.77 8.51
N ALA A 2 -17.21 -13.05 7.40
CA ALA A 2 -16.33 -12.10 6.79
C ALA A 2 -17.09 -10.94 6.13
N LEU A 3 -16.53 -9.72 6.20
CA LEU A 3 -17.18 -8.51 5.69
C LEU A 3 -17.52 -8.60 4.21
N ASN A 4 -16.71 -9.26 3.39
CA ASN A 4 -16.96 -9.38 1.96
C ASN A 4 -18.12 -10.31 1.61
N CYS A 5 -18.65 -11.08 2.55
CA CYS A 5 -19.90 -11.82 2.38
C CYS A 5 -21.12 -10.94 2.65
N ALA A 6 -20.98 -9.87 3.42
CA ALA A 6 -22.04 -8.95 3.78
C ALA A 6 -22.08 -7.69 2.89
N ILE A 7 -21.00 -7.40 2.18
CA ILE A 7 -20.83 -6.21 1.34
C ILE A 7 -20.68 -6.66 -0.12
N PRO A 8 -21.37 -6.02 -1.09
CA PRO A 8 -21.14 -6.27 -2.51
C PRO A 8 -19.67 -6.13 -2.89
N GLN A 9 -19.15 -7.03 -3.75
CA GLN A 9 -17.74 -7.07 -4.11
C GLN A 9 -17.24 -5.75 -4.70
N ASP A 10 -18.03 -5.10 -5.52
CA ASP A 10 -17.69 -3.81 -6.12
C ASP A 10 -17.50 -2.73 -5.06
N LEU A 11 -18.38 -2.69 -4.06
CA LEU A 11 -18.27 -1.76 -2.94
C LEU A 11 -17.03 -2.07 -2.08
N ASN A 12 -16.73 -3.34 -1.85
CA ASN A 12 -15.53 -3.77 -1.13
C ASN A 12 -14.26 -3.30 -1.85
N TRP A 13 -14.19 -3.44 -3.17
CA TRP A 13 -13.06 -2.94 -3.97
C TRP A 13 -12.91 -1.42 -3.90
N VAL A 14 -14.03 -0.69 -3.96
CA VAL A 14 -14.01 0.79 -3.83
C VAL A 14 -13.47 1.19 -2.45
N LEU A 15 -13.93 0.55 -1.38
CA LEU A 15 -13.47 0.85 -0.02
C LEU A 15 -11.99 0.52 0.16
N ASN A 16 -11.52 -0.59 -0.38
CA ASN A 16 -10.10 -0.96 -0.35
C ASN A 16 -9.24 0.06 -1.12
N SER A 17 -9.69 0.48 -2.30
CA SER A 17 -8.99 1.49 -3.10
C SER A 17 -8.92 2.85 -2.40
N LEU A 18 -9.98 3.27 -1.73
CA LEU A 18 -9.97 4.49 -0.91
C LEU A 18 -9.01 4.38 0.27
N GLY A 19 -8.94 3.21 0.90
CA GLY A 19 -7.97 2.92 1.95
C GLY A 19 -6.53 3.03 1.45
N ASP A 20 -6.24 2.49 0.27
CA ASP A 20 -4.93 2.57 -0.35
C ASP A 20 -4.53 4.02 -0.67
N VAL A 21 -5.43 4.81 -1.20
CA VAL A 21 -5.21 6.26 -1.44
C VAL A 21 -4.89 6.98 -0.14
N PHE A 22 -5.61 6.68 0.92
CA PHE A 22 -5.38 7.27 2.24
C PHE A 22 -4.00 6.88 2.82
N ILE A 23 -3.59 5.63 2.65
CA ILE A 23 -2.26 5.14 3.04
C ILE A 23 -1.15 5.90 2.30
N VAL A 24 -1.30 6.09 0.99
CA VAL A 24 -0.34 6.86 0.18
C VAL A 24 -0.27 8.31 0.67
N TRP A 25 -1.41 8.93 0.90
CA TRP A 25 -1.48 10.31 1.38
C TRP A 25 -0.78 10.48 2.74
N ILE A 26 -0.99 9.58 3.68
CA ILE A 26 -0.30 9.58 4.98
C ILE A 26 1.21 9.42 4.77
N GLY A 27 1.65 8.52 3.89
CA GLY A 27 3.06 8.32 3.58
C GLY A 27 3.74 9.59 3.07
N LEU A 28 3.12 10.28 2.13
CA LEU A 28 3.62 11.55 1.61
C LEU A 28 3.64 12.66 2.68
N PHE A 29 2.63 12.70 3.54
CA PHE A 29 2.59 13.62 4.68
C PHE A 29 3.72 13.35 5.67
N LEU A 30 4.00 12.09 6.00
CA LEU A 30 5.11 11.71 6.88
C LEU A 30 6.46 12.14 6.29
N VAL A 31 6.68 11.92 5.01
CA VAL A 31 7.90 12.38 4.32
C VAL A 31 8.05 13.88 4.45
N LYS A 32 7.00 14.64 4.16
CA LYS A 32 7.01 16.09 4.29
C LYS A 32 7.33 16.56 5.72
N LYS A 33 6.81 15.85 6.70
CA LYS A 33 7.03 16.18 8.10
C LYS A 33 8.45 15.85 8.58
N ILE A 34 8.97 14.68 8.17
CA ILE A 34 10.32 14.22 8.59
C ILE A 34 11.42 15.06 7.94
N PHE A 35 11.30 15.35 6.64
CA PHE A 35 12.32 16.08 5.89
C PHE A 35 12.06 17.60 5.80
N ASN A 36 11.16 18.11 6.61
CA ASN A 36 10.72 19.50 6.62
C ASN A 36 11.89 20.49 6.44
N LYS A 37 11.86 21.27 5.35
CA LYS A 37 12.82 22.34 5.00
C LYS A 37 14.27 21.90 4.76
N THR A 38 14.66 20.68 5.10
CA THR A 38 16.03 20.19 4.93
C THR A 38 16.32 19.71 3.52
N ILE A 39 15.32 19.11 2.86
CA ILE A 39 15.44 18.56 1.51
C ILE A 39 14.16 18.90 0.75
N ASP A 40 14.30 19.25 -0.51
CA ASP A 40 13.16 19.36 -1.42
C ASP A 40 12.77 17.94 -1.90
N GLN A 41 12.07 17.24 -1.03
CA GLN A 41 11.78 15.82 -1.14
C GLN A 41 10.94 15.45 -2.35
N PHE A 42 10.27 16.40 -2.98
CA PHE A 42 9.38 16.15 -4.13
C PHE A 42 9.86 16.76 -5.45
N LYS A 43 11.09 17.26 -5.50
CA LYS A 43 11.70 17.76 -6.76
C LYS A 43 12.63 16.75 -7.40
N LYS A 44 13.46 16.11 -6.62
CA LYS A 44 14.44 15.14 -7.08
C LYS A 44 14.34 13.83 -6.32
N TRP A 45 14.70 12.73 -6.97
CA TRP A 45 14.82 11.45 -6.31
C TRP A 45 15.81 11.53 -5.13
N ASN A 46 15.35 11.10 -3.97
CA ASN A 46 16.16 11.01 -2.76
C ASN A 46 15.95 9.65 -2.11
N TRP A 47 17.04 8.91 -1.95
CA TRP A 47 16.99 7.56 -1.40
C TRP A 47 16.50 7.50 0.04
N SER A 48 16.79 8.52 0.84
CA SER A 48 16.26 8.60 2.22
C SER A 48 14.74 8.76 2.25
N VAL A 49 14.19 9.55 1.35
CA VAL A 49 12.74 9.70 1.16
C VAL A 49 12.13 8.38 0.69
N PHE A 50 12.76 7.72 -0.29
CA PHE A 50 12.33 6.41 -0.77
C PHE A 50 12.27 5.38 0.36
N LEU A 51 13.30 5.33 1.21
CA LEU A 51 13.34 4.39 2.35
C LEU A 51 12.24 4.66 3.36
N VAL A 52 11.94 5.92 3.66
CA VAL A 52 10.83 6.27 4.56
C VAL A 52 9.50 5.81 3.99
N LEU A 53 9.25 6.04 2.70
CA LEU A 53 8.04 5.56 2.02
C LEU A 53 7.97 4.03 2.02
N LEU A 54 9.07 3.35 1.70
CA LEU A 54 9.13 1.88 1.68
C LEU A 54 8.81 1.30 3.06
N VAL A 55 9.43 1.82 4.11
CA VAL A 55 9.18 1.38 5.49
C VAL A 55 7.73 1.61 5.88
N TRP A 56 7.18 2.77 5.56
CA TRP A 56 5.76 3.06 5.83
C TRP A 56 4.83 2.09 5.11
N PHE A 57 5.01 1.90 3.80
CA PHE A 57 4.13 1.05 3.01
C PHE A 57 4.21 -0.42 3.43
N VAL A 58 5.40 -0.92 3.72
CA VAL A 58 5.57 -2.30 4.20
C VAL A 58 4.99 -2.47 5.61
N ALA A 59 5.30 -1.57 6.54
CA ALA A 59 4.83 -1.66 7.92
C ALA A 59 3.30 -1.59 8.02
N GLN A 60 2.67 -0.65 7.32
CA GLN A 60 1.20 -0.56 7.31
C GLN A 60 0.57 -1.81 6.69
N ASN A 61 1.18 -2.36 5.64
CA ASN A 61 0.64 -3.54 4.98
C ASN A 61 0.76 -4.80 5.86
N ILE A 62 1.84 -4.95 6.59
CA ILE A 62 1.95 -6.02 7.61
C ILE A 62 0.82 -5.88 8.65
N TYR A 63 0.58 -4.66 9.13
CA TYR A 63 -0.51 -4.40 10.08
C TYR A 63 -1.88 -4.76 9.48
N VAL A 64 -2.16 -4.31 8.27
CA VAL A 64 -3.42 -4.57 7.58
C VAL A 64 -3.61 -6.07 7.34
N GLU A 65 -2.58 -6.77 6.90
CA GLU A 65 -2.65 -8.20 6.64
C GLU A 65 -2.91 -9.02 7.91
N VAL A 66 -2.25 -8.66 9.00
CA VAL A 66 -2.39 -9.39 10.27
C VAL A 66 -3.71 -9.08 10.97
N PHE A 67 -4.16 -7.82 10.98
CA PHE A 67 -5.29 -7.39 11.81
C PHE A 67 -6.58 -7.12 11.04
N ILE A 68 -6.54 -6.83 9.74
CA ILE A 68 -7.69 -6.40 8.97
C ILE A 68 -8.15 -7.47 7.97
N TYR A 69 -7.25 -8.11 7.25
CA TYR A 69 -7.62 -9.06 6.20
C TYR A 69 -8.42 -10.25 6.69
N HIS A 70 -8.20 -10.71 7.92
CA HIS A 70 -8.99 -11.81 8.47
C HIS A 70 -10.47 -11.45 8.65
N LEU A 71 -10.81 -10.17 8.71
CA LEU A 71 -12.19 -9.68 8.74
C LEU A 71 -12.82 -9.62 7.34
N GLN A 72 -12.00 -9.70 6.29
CA GLN A 72 -12.41 -9.60 4.90
C GLN A 72 -12.35 -10.93 4.15
N LEU A 73 -12.19 -12.04 4.87
CA LEU A 73 -12.23 -13.37 4.29
C LEU A 73 -13.64 -13.72 3.82
N GLY A 74 -13.75 -14.33 2.64
CA GLY A 74 -15.00 -14.90 2.15
C GLY A 74 -15.43 -16.13 2.97
N SER A 75 -16.65 -16.61 2.72
CA SER A 75 -17.19 -17.81 3.38
C SER A 75 -16.33 -19.07 3.13
N SER A 76 -15.56 -19.08 2.02
CA SER A 76 -14.58 -20.12 1.68
C SER A 76 -13.23 -19.91 2.37
N GLY A 77 -13.01 -18.79 3.06
CA GLY A 77 -11.73 -18.42 3.64
C GLY A 77 -10.78 -17.73 2.66
N ASP A 78 -11.21 -17.47 1.43
CA ASP A 78 -10.40 -16.80 0.42
C ASP A 78 -10.30 -15.30 0.69
N LEU A 79 -9.13 -14.71 0.36
CA LEU A 79 -8.91 -13.28 0.46
C LEU A 79 -9.73 -12.54 -0.61
N SER A 80 -10.32 -11.41 -0.24
CA SER A 80 -11.13 -10.58 -1.12
C SER A 80 -10.36 -10.05 -2.35
N TRP A 81 -9.05 -9.87 -2.24
CA TRP A 81 -8.18 -9.41 -3.32
C TRP A 81 -7.50 -10.55 -4.09
N GLY A 82 -7.78 -11.80 -3.73
CA GLY A 82 -7.20 -12.98 -4.38
C GLY A 82 -7.22 -12.95 -5.90
N PRO A 83 -8.35 -12.58 -6.56
CA PRO A 83 -8.42 -12.48 -8.01
C PRO A 83 -7.49 -11.44 -8.64
N LEU A 84 -7.01 -10.47 -7.86
CA LEU A 84 -6.12 -9.39 -8.31
C LEU A 84 -4.64 -9.67 -8.04
N MET A 85 -4.31 -10.82 -7.48
CA MET A 85 -2.92 -11.19 -7.20
C MET A 85 -2.10 -11.30 -8.49
N PRO A 86 -0.94 -10.61 -8.58
CA PRO A 86 -0.12 -10.58 -9.81
C PRO A 86 0.33 -11.94 -10.32
N PHE A 87 0.61 -12.87 -9.41
CA PHE A 87 1.12 -14.21 -9.74
C PHE A 87 0.07 -15.31 -9.54
N GLY A 88 -1.19 -14.95 -9.36
CA GLY A 88 -2.28 -15.88 -9.12
C GLY A 88 -2.45 -16.25 -7.64
N SER A 89 -3.68 -16.56 -7.25
CA SER A 89 -4.04 -16.84 -5.86
C SER A 89 -3.45 -18.15 -5.32
N TYR A 90 -3.02 -19.06 -6.20
CA TYR A 90 -2.42 -20.35 -5.82
C TYR A 90 -0.94 -20.24 -5.43
N PHE A 91 -0.26 -19.14 -5.76
CA PHE A 91 1.13 -18.91 -5.44
C PHE A 91 1.29 -17.70 -4.51
N ASN A 92 1.15 -17.93 -3.23
CA ASN A 92 1.30 -16.87 -2.24
C ASN A 92 1.92 -17.43 -0.94
N PRO A 93 3.24 -17.73 -0.98
CA PRO A 93 3.90 -18.31 0.19
C PRO A 93 3.88 -17.37 1.38
N THR A 94 3.72 -17.94 2.56
CA THR A 94 3.84 -17.22 3.83
C THR A 94 5.30 -16.90 4.11
N LEU A 95 5.61 -15.64 4.40
CA LEU A 95 6.95 -15.20 4.77
C LEU A 95 7.23 -15.44 6.26
N PHE A 96 6.28 -15.07 7.10
CA PHE A 96 6.30 -15.28 8.53
C PHE A 96 4.89 -15.14 9.09
N GLU A 97 4.72 -15.45 10.38
CA GLU A 97 3.43 -15.34 11.07
C GLU A 97 3.54 -14.41 12.28
N ILE A 98 2.49 -13.65 12.52
CA ILE A 98 2.33 -12.82 13.71
C ILE A 98 1.02 -13.22 14.38
N SER A 99 1.09 -13.71 15.62
CA SER A 99 -0.09 -14.17 16.38
C SER A 99 -0.92 -15.22 15.62
N GLY A 100 -0.25 -16.14 14.93
CA GLY A 100 -0.89 -17.19 14.14
C GLY A 100 -1.48 -16.73 12.80
N ARG A 101 -1.24 -15.50 12.39
CA ARG A 101 -1.73 -14.93 11.13
C ARG A 101 -0.59 -14.75 10.14
N PRO A 102 -0.76 -15.23 8.89
CA PRO A 102 0.33 -15.21 7.93
C PRO A 102 0.54 -13.81 7.33
N VAL A 103 1.80 -13.44 7.16
CA VAL A 103 2.23 -12.34 6.31
C VAL A 103 2.72 -12.95 5.01
N THR A 104 2.07 -12.62 3.89
CA THR A 104 2.24 -13.33 2.64
C THR A 104 3.12 -12.58 1.64
N PHE A 105 3.77 -13.34 0.75
CA PHE A 105 4.73 -12.82 -0.22
C PHE A 105 4.11 -11.81 -1.18
N GLN A 106 3.00 -12.13 -1.83
CA GLN A 106 2.42 -11.25 -2.84
C GLN A 106 1.85 -9.96 -2.27
N SER A 107 1.30 -10.01 -1.06
CA SER A 107 0.83 -8.84 -0.35
C SER A 107 1.96 -7.83 -0.12
N GLN A 108 3.09 -8.29 0.40
CA GLN A 108 4.24 -7.44 0.66
C GLN A 108 4.94 -6.99 -0.63
N LEU A 109 5.08 -7.89 -1.60
CA LEU A 109 5.70 -7.57 -2.89
C LEU A 109 4.96 -6.46 -3.63
N THR A 110 3.64 -6.45 -3.60
CA THR A 110 2.82 -5.41 -4.23
C THR A 110 3.21 -4.03 -3.72
N TRP A 111 3.31 -3.83 -2.42
CA TRP A 111 3.68 -2.54 -1.84
C TRP A 111 5.16 -2.19 -2.06
N VAL A 112 6.06 -3.18 -2.06
CA VAL A 112 7.47 -2.96 -2.39
C VAL A 112 7.63 -2.47 -3.82
N LEU A 113 6.91 -3.06 -4.78
CA LEU A 113 6.94 -2.64 -6.18
C LEU A 113 6.22 -1.31 -6.42
N MET A 114 5.15 -1.03 -5.69
CA MET A 114 4.40 0.22 -5.80
C MET A 114 5.16 1.42 -5.23
N THR A 115 6.04 1.23 -4.27
CA THR A 115 6.79 2.33 -3.65
C THR A 115 7.57 3.18 -4.66
N PRO A 116 8.44 2.61 -5.52
CA PRO A 116 9.15 3.42 -6.51
C PRO A 116 8.21 4.06 -7.53
N ILE A 117 7.14 3.38 -7.92
CA ILE A 117 6.15 3.90 -8.87
C ILE A 117 5.43 5.11 -8.26
N ILE A 118 4.94 5.01 -7.04
CA ILE A 118 4.25 6.09 -6.33
C ILE A 118 5.18 7.29 -6.16
N TYR A 119 6.42 7.05 -5.74
CA TYR A 119 7.39 8.14 -5.55
C TYR A 119 7.74 8.82 -6.88
N PHE A 120 8.00 8.05 -7.91
CA PHE A 120 8.27 8.60 -9.25
C PHE A 120 7.10 9.45 -9.78
N LEU A 121 5.87 8.95 -9.68
CA LEU A 121 4.68 9.69 -10.11
C LEU A 121 4.49 10.97 -9.30
N THR A 122 4.76 10.93 -8.00
CA THR A 122 4.69 12.12 -7.14
C THR A 122 5.69 13.19 -7.60
N LEU A 123 6.93 12.80 -7.89
CA LEU A 123 7.95 13.71 -8.44
C LEU A 123 7.52 14.28 -9.78
N TYR A 124 7.02 13.43 -10.66
CA TYR A 124 6.60 13.84 -12.00
C TYR A 124 5.48 14.89 -11.96
N PHE A 125 4.42 14.61 -11.22
CA PHE A 125 3.28 15.54 -11.13
C PHE A 125 3.63 16.82 -10.38
N ASN A 126 4.44 16.75 -9.35
CA ASN A 126 4.89 17.95 -8.63
C ASN A 126 5.70 18.87 -9.53
N ASN A 127 6.64 18.35 -10.29
CA ASN A 127 7.46 19.13 -11.22
C ASN A 127 6.63 19.71 -12.38
N LYS A 128 5.66 18.94 -12.90
CA LYS A 128 4.78 19.42 -13.95
C LYS A 128 3.92 20.61 -13.46
N ASN A 129 3.35 20.53 -12.28
CA ASN A 129 2.55 21.61 -11.72
C ASN A 129 3.38 22.87 -11.43
N THR A 130 4.62 22.71 -10.97
CA THR A 130 5.52 23.84 -10.74
C THR A 130 5.86 24.56 -12.05
N ASN A 131 6.10 23.83 -13.13
CA ASN A 131 6.42 24.40 -14.43
C ASN A 131 5.21 25.06 -15.11
N SER A 132 3.98 24.64 -14.84
CA SER A 132 2.77 25.25 -15.41
C SER A 132 2.37 26.57 -14.75
N ASN A 133 2.95 26.90 -13.60
CA ASN A 133 2.69 28.14 -12.86
C ASN A 133 3.74 29.23 -13.10
N VAL A 134 4.61 29.03 -14.07
CA VAL A 134 5.65 30.00 -14.45
C VAL A 134 5.23 30.78 -15.68
#